data_8814215252ecc8266145ab5c2dcecbd7
#
_entry.id   8814215252ecc8266145ab5c2dcecbd7
#
_cell.length_a   1.000
_cell.length_b   1.000
_cell.length_c   1.000
_cell.angle_alpha   90.00
_cell.angle_beta   90.00
_cell.angle_gamma   90.00
#
_symmetry.space_group_name_H-M   'P 1'
#
loop_
_entity.id
_entity.type
_entity.pdbx_description
1 polymer ?
#
loop_
_entity_poly.entity_id
_entity_poly.type
_entity_poly.pdbx_seq_one_letter_code
_entity_poly.pdbx_strand_id
1 'polypeptide(L)'
;MNPARFRQIHRQIAPIVFIPLFLSAITGIAYSLGKSWFHLPREATHIFMVIHEAEYLGKYLEPIYILLLAIGLLSMIVTGLTMARLFSKKPKITKWNHRTMHRMVAPIFFLPLLVSATTGVAYRISRSWLGMSRSEADIFLVIHEGKYLGAIFQPIYVLFVGLGLVGIIITGVTMIRWVSLKPKQPINSEN
;
A
#
# COMPACT_ATOMS: atom_id res chain seq x y z
N MET A 1 14.01 -2.82 -20.93
CA MET A 1 14.14 -3.71 -19.74
C MET A 1 13.24 -4.93 -19.91
N ASN A 2 13.73 -6.12 -19.52
CA ASN A 2 13.01 -7.38 -19.74
C ASN A 2 11.81 -7.52 -18.78
N PRO A 3 10.57 -7.78 -19.27
CA PRO A 3 9.38 -7.98 -18.45
C PRO A 3 9.51 -9.07 -17.36
N ALA A 4 10.38 -10.07 -17.59
CA ALA A 4 10.66 -11.11 -16.61
C ALA A 4 11.34 -10.57 -15.35
N ARG A 5 12.23 -9.57 -15.49
CA ARG A 5 12.93 -8.93 -14.37
C ARG A 5 11.97 -8.14 -13.48
N PHE A 6 11.02 -7.38 -14.07
CA PHE A 6 9.99 -6.68 -13.28
C PHE A 6 9.14 -7.64 -12.45
N ARG A 7 8.77 -8.79 -13.02
CA ARG A 7 8.02 -9.84 -12.34
C ARG A 7 8.79 -10.44 -11.16
N GLN A 8 10.10 -10.62 -11.33
CA GLN A 8 10.98 -11.10 -10.27
C GLN A 8 11.06 -10.08 -9.12
N ILE A 9 11.34 -8.81 -9.43
CA ILE A 9 11.42 -7.72 -8.44
C ILE A 9 10.11 -7.61 -7.67
N HIS A 10 8.96 -7.55 -8.36
CA HIS A 10 7.64 -7.48 -7.74
C HIS A 10 7.41 -8.62 -6.73
N ARG A 11 7.78 -9.86 -7.11
CA ARG A 11 7.64 -11.03 -6.25
C ARG A 11 8.60 -11.06 -5.07
N GLN A 12 9.76 -10.43 -5.18
CA GLN A 12 10.74 -10.34 -4.10
C GLN A 12 10.38 -9.25 -3.09
N ILE A 13 9.88 -8.11 -3.56
CA ILE A 13 9.52 -6.97 -2.70
C ILE A 13 8.17 -7.24 -1.98
N ALA A 14 7.19 -7.84 -2.65
CA ALA A 14 5.85 -8.04 -2.12
C ALA A 14 5.83 -8.66 -0.70
N PRO A 15 6.55 -9.76 -0.39
CA PRO A 15 6.54 -10.35 0.96
C PRO A 15 7.10 -9.43 2.04
N ILE A 16 7.99 -8.51 1.68
CA ILE A 16 8.64 -7.59 2.62
C ILE A 16 7.69 -6.45 3.00
N VAL A 17 6.97 -5.91 2.01
CA VAL A 17 6.18 -4.69 2.20
C VAL A 17 4.72 -4.95 2.56
N PHE A 18 4.19 -6.18 2.38
CA PHE A 18 2.75 -6.41 2.52
C PHE A 18 2.25 -6.20 3.95
N ILE A 19 2.96 -6.69 4.97
CA ILE A 19 2.55 -6.51 6.38
C ILE A 19 2.57 -5.03 6.78
N PRO A 20 3.68 -4.29 6.59
CA PRO A 20 3.69 -2.86 6.89
C PRO A 20 2.62 -2.07 6.13
N LEU A 21 2.44 -2.31 4.84
CA LEU A 21 1.41 -1.62 4.05
C LEU A 21 -0.01 -1.97 4.48
N PHE A 22 -0.25 -3.24 4.84
CA PHE A 22 -1.55 -3.67 5.37
C PHE A 22 -1.87 -2.98 6.69
N LEU A 23 -0.92 -2.94 7.63
CA LEU A 23 -1.08 -2.24 8.89
C LEU A 23 -1.31 -0.74 8.69
N SER A 24 -0.52 -0.11 7.80
CA SER A 24 -0.70 1.30 7.47
C SER A 24 -2.09 1.57 6.88
N ALA A 25 -2.58 0.74 5.95
CA ALA A 25 -3.91 0.90 5.37
C ALA A 25 -5.02 0.79 6.43
N ILE A 26 -4.99 -0.25 7.26
CA ILE A 26 -6.02 -0.48 8.29
C ILE A 26 -6.01 0.63 9.34
N THR A 27 -4.83 1.04 9.81
CA THR A 27 -4.73 2.09 10.84
C THR A 27 -5.10 3.47 10.29
N GLY A 28 -4.77 3.78 9.03
CA GLY A 28 -5.22 5.01 8.37
C GLY A 28 -6.75 5.06 8.22
N ILE A 29 -7.38 3.95 7.80
CA ILE A 29 -8.85 3.82 7.76
C ILE A 29 -9.43 4.00 9.16
N ALA A 30 -8.92 3.26 10.16
CA ALA A 30 -9.42 3.30 11.53
C ALA A 30 -9.31 4.71 12.14
N TYR A 31 -8.21 5.42 11.91
CA TYR A 31 -8.04 6.81 12.32
C TYR A 31 -9.09 7.72 11.67
N SER A 32 -9.21 7.66 10.35
CA SER A 32 -10.10 8.54 9.60
C SER A 32 -11.56 8.33 9.98
N LEU A 33 -12.02 7.07 10.01
CA LEU A 33 -13.41 6.76 10.40
C LEU A 33 -13.67 7.01 11.89
N GLY A 34 -12.72 6.62 12.74
CA GLY A 34 -12.80 6.87 14.18
C GLY A 34 -13.02 8.34 14.49
N LYS A 35 -12.27 9.21 13.83
CA LYS A 35 -12.39 10.66 14.00
C LYS A 35 -13.65 11.24 13.36
N SER A 36 -13.95 10.85 12.10
CA SER A 36 -14.97 11.55 11.30
C SER A 36 -16.39 10.99 11.50
N TRP A 37 -16.55 9.68 11.65
CA TRP A 37 -17.85 9.03 11.74
C TRP A 37 -18.23 8.63 13.17
N PHE A 38 -17.24 8.11 13.92
CA PHE A 38 -17.49 7.63 15.29
C PHE A 38 -17.19 8.69 16.36
N HIS A 39 -16.65 9.85 15.97
CA HIS A 39 -16.29 10.96 16.88
C HIS A 39 -15.50 10.49 18.12
N LEU A 40 -14.61 9.51 17.92
CA LEU A 40 -13.77 8.97 18.99
C LEU A 40 -12.85 10.06 19.55
N PRO A 41 -12.57 10.05 20.85
CA PRO A 41 -11.65 10.99 21.46
C PRO A 41 -10.23 10.84 20.88
N ARG A 42 -9.45 11.94 20.97
CA ARG A 42 -8.10 11.99 20.41
C ARG A 42 -7.20 10.88 20.93
N GLU A 43 -7.33 10.56 22.22
CA GLU A 43 -6.55 9.52 22.90
C GLU A 43 -6.77 8.14 22.26
N ALA A 44 -8.02 7.83 21.92
CA ALA A 44 -8.36 6.56 21.28
C ALA A 44 -7.90 6.51 19.81
N THR A 45 -7.98 7.63 19.08
CA THR A 45 -7.55 7.68 17.67
C THR A 45 -6.02 7.79 17.52
N HIS A 46 -5.33 8.31 18.54
CA HIS A 46 -3.88 8.49 18.51
C HIS A 46 -3.12 7.16 18.35
N ILE A 47 -3.62 6.07 18.95
CA ILE A 47 -2.99 4.74 18.81
C ILE A 47 -2.89 4.29 17.34
N PHE A 48 -3.91 4.61 16.54
CA PHE A 48 -3.88 4.30 15.11
C PHE A 48 -2.81 5.09 14.36
N MET A 49 -2.57 6.35 14.76
CA MET A 49 -1.51 7.18 14.17
C MET A 49 -0.12 6.70 14.59
N VAL A 50 0.06 6.34 15.86
CA VAL A 50 1.32 5.75 16.36
C VAL A 50 1.73 4.53 15.53
N ILE A 51 0.77 3.68 15.16
CA ILE A 51 1.04 2.50 14.32
C ILE A 51 1.21 2.90 12.86
N HIS A 52 0.37 3.81 12.34
CA HIS A 52 0.38 4.25 10.95
C HIS A 52 1.70 4.92 10.57
N GLU A 53 2.19 5.79 11.44
CA GLU A 53 3.43 6.55 11.27
C GLU A 53 4.66 5.82 11.82
N ALA A 54 4.46 4.69 12.51
CA ALA A 54 5.51 3.95 13.21
C ALA A 54 6.27 4.81 14.25
N GLU A 55 5.57 5.70 14.96
CA GLU A 55 6.16 6.59 15.99
C GLU A 55 6.92 5.82 17.07
N TYR A 56 6.55 4.56 17.33
CA TYR A 56 7.22 3.67 18.30
C TYR A 56 8.68 3.36 17.92
N LEU A 57 9.10 3.62 16.67
CA LEU A 57 10.50 3.50 16.25
C LEU A 57 11.36 4.70 16.69
N GLY A 58 10.72 5.76 17.15
CA GLY A 58 11.37 6.98 17.61
C GLY A 58 11.89 7.89 16.50
N LYS A 59 12.24 9.10 16.89
CA LYS A 59 12.51 10.26 16.04
C LYS A 59 13.43 10.01 14.83
N TYR A 60 14.41 9.13 14.96
CA TYR A 60 15.41 8.90 13.92
C TYR A 60 15.02 7.77 12.94
N LEU A 61 14.42 6.70 13.43
CA LEU A 61 14.08 5.54 12.60
C LEU A 61 12.73 5.67 11.91
N GLU A 62 11.79 6.39 12.49
CA GLU A 62 10.46 6.63 11.94
C GLU A 62 10.50 7.20 10.51
N PRO A 63 11.20 8.32 10.20
CA PRO A 63 11.22 8.86 8.85
C PRO A 63 11.92 7.93 7.84
N ILE A 64 12.92 7.17 8.29
CA ILE A 64 13.59 6.16 7.46
C ILE A 64 12.62 5.03 7.11
N TYR A 65 11.89 4.53 8.10
CA TYR A 65 10.88 3.49 7.89
C TYR A 65 9.80 3.94 6.89
N ILE A 66 9.25 5.14 7.05
CA ILE A 66 8.23 5.69 6.15
C ILE A 66 8.78 5.86 4.73
N LEU A 67 10.02 6.33 4.59
CA LEU A 67 10.69 6.44 3.29
C LEU A 67 10.84 5.06 2.63
N LEU A 68 11.32 4.06 3.35
CA LEU A 68 11.47 2.69 2.83
C LEU A 68 10.12 2.07 2.43
N LEU A 69 9.08 2.30 3.23
CA LEU A 69 7.74 1.83 2.95
C LEU A 69 7.16 2.49 1.69
N ALA A 70 7.37 3.80 1.52
CA ALA A 70 6.96 4.53 0.32
C ALA A 70 7.73 4.04 -0.93
N ILE A 71 9.06 3.86 -0.84
CA ILE A 71 9.87 3.29 -1.93
C ILE A 71 9.37 1.88 -2.28
N GLY A 72 9.05 1.06 -1.28
CA GLY A 72 8.48 -0.26 -1.47
C GLY A 72 7.16 -0.20 -2.25
N LEU A 73 6.21 0.64 -1.82
CA LEU A 73 4.92 0.82 -2.49
C LEU A 73 5.10 1.35 -3.92
N LEU A 74 5.94 2.37 -4.12
CA LEU A 74 6.23 2.91 -5.45
C LEU A 74 6.84 1.85 -6.37
N SER A 75 7.76 1.04 -5.85
CA SER A 75 8.34 -0.09 -6.60
C SER A 75 7.28 -1.11 -6.99
N MET A 76 6.32 -1.41 -6.09
CA MET A 76 5.20 -2.30 -6.37
C MET A 76 4.27 -1.72 -7.45
N ILE A 77 4.00 -0.41 -7.40
CA ILE A 77 3.20 0.29 -8.42
C ILE A 77 3.89 0.21 -9.78
N VAL A 78 5.16 0.63 -9.88
CA VAL A 78 5.92 0.65 -11.14
C VAL A 78 6.04 -0.74 -11.76
N THR A 79 6.43 -1.73 -10.96
CA THR A 79 6.56 -3.11 -11.44
C THR A 79 5.20 -3.72 -11.80
N GLY A 80 4.15 -3.43 -11.03
CA GLY A 80 2.78 -3.87 -11.28
C GLY A 80 2.21 -3.32 -12.58
N LEU A 81 2.32 -2.00 -12.81
CA LEU A 81 1.88 -1.34 -14.05
C LEU A 81 2.60 -1.86 -15.28
N THR A 82 3.92 -2.05 -15.18
CA THR A 82 4.72 -2.62 -16.27
C THR A 82 4.22 -4.02 -16.66
N MET A 83 3.82 -4.83 -15.67
CA MET A 83 3.26 -6.16 -15.90
C MET A 83 1.81 -6.15 -16.40
N ALA A 84 1.02 -5.18 -15.96
CA ALA A 84 -0.39 -5.09 -16.34
C ALA A 84 -0.59 -4.76 -17.81
N ARG A 85 0.46 -4.28 -18.49
CA ARG A 85 0.40 -3.84 -19.90
C ARG A 85 -0.78 -2.90 -20.12
N LEU A 86 -0.84 -1.81 -19.35
CA LEU A 86 -1.93 -0.83 -19.40
C LEU A 86 -2.25 -0.33 -20.83
N PHE A 87 -1.29 -0.40 -21.72
CA PHE A 87 -1.42 0.00 -23.12
C PHE A 87 -1.59 -1.19 -24.08
N SER A 88 -1.69 -2.41 -23.58
CA SER A 88 -1.89 -3.62 -24.40
C SER A 88 -3.37 -4.01 -24.49
N LYS A 89 -3.73 -4.74 -25.57
CA LYS A 89 -5.11 -5.20 -25.84
C LYS A 89 -5.82 -5.70 -24.60
N LYS A 90 -7.13 -5.35 -24.45
CA LYS A 90 -7.99 -5.75 -23.32
C LYS A 90 -7.81 -7.23 -22.99
N PRO A 91 -7.50 -7.59 -21.74
CA PRO A 91 -7.36 -8.99 -21.37
C PRO A 91 -8.70 -9.70 -21.57
N LYS A 92 -8.72 -10.80 -22.32
CA LYS A 92 -9.89 -11.69 -22.35
C LYS A 92 -10.06 -12.30 -20.96
N ILE A 93 -11.12 -11.90 -20.25
CA ILE A 93 -11.46 -12.44 -18.94
C ILE A 93 -12.14 -13.78 -19.17
N THR A 94 -11.39 -14.86 -19.09
CA THR A 94 -11.92 -16.22 -19.25
C THR A 94 -12.35 -16.87 -17.94
N LYS A 95 -11.75 -16.43 -16.81
CA LYS A 95 -12.07 -16.96 -15.46
C LYS A 95 -11.85 -15.90 -14.39
N TRP A 96 -12.77 -15.82 -13.43
CA TRP A 96 -12.61 -15.03 -12.21
C TRP A 96 -11.70 -15.78 -11.22
N ASN A 97 -10.51 -15.25 -10.99
CA ASN A 97 -9.57 -15.74 -9.98
C ASN A 97 -8.77 -14.55 -9.38
N HIS A 98 -8.07 -14.77 -8.28
CA HIS A 98 -7.31 -13.71 -7.59
C HIS A 98 -6.35 -12.96 -8.51
N ARG A 99 -5.74 -13.62 -9.49
CA ARG A 99 -4.86 -12.99 -10.49
C ARG A 99 -5.63 -12.02 -11.39
N THR A 100 -6.83 -12.40 -11.84
CA THR A 100 -7.69 -11.55 -12.66
C THR A 100 -8.14 -10.34 -11.84
N MET A 101 -8.61 -10.56 -10.60
CA MET A 101 -9.02 -9.49 -9.70
C MET A 101 -7.87 -8.50 -9.43
N HIS A 102 -6.69 -8.99 -9.07
CA HIS A 102 -5.52 -8.15 -8.84
C HIS A 102 -5.16 -7.29 -10.07
N ARG A 103 -5.18 -7.89 -11.26
CA ARG A 103 -4.89 -7.20 -12.53
C ARG A 103 -5.93 -6.15 -12.91
N MET A 104 -7.17 -6.30 -12.46
CA MET A 104 -8.25 -5.33 -12.72
C MET A 104 -8.28 -4.21 -11.69
N VAL A 105 -8.07 -4.56 -10.42
CA VAL A 105 -8.17 -3.61 -9.30
C VAL A 105 -6.92 -2.71 -9.22
N ALA A 106 -5.73 -3.27 -9.37
CA ALA A 106 -4.49 -2.50 -9.20
C ALA A 106 -4.39 -1.26 -10.12
N PRO A 107 -4.79 -1.28 -11.41
CA PRO A 107 -4.78 -0.08 -12.25
C PRO A 107 -5.77 1.01 -11.82
N ILE A 108 -6.84 0.67 -11.11
CA ILE A 108 -7.82 1.65 -10.61
C ILE A 108 -7.22 2.45 -9.47
N PHE A 109 -6.46 1.78 -8.61
CA PHE A 109 -5.93 2.38 -7.39
C PHE A 109 -4.51 2.92 -7.53
N PHE A 110 -3.82 2.72 -8.68
CA PHE A 110 -2.42 3.14 -8.79
C PHE A 110 -2.24 4.64 -8.58
N LEU A 111 -3.10 5.47 -9.17
CA LEU A 111 -2.97 6.92 -9.05
C LEU A 111 -3.27 7.43 -7.64
N PRO A 112 -4.38 7.08 -6.98
CA PRO A 112 -4.60 7.43 -5.58
C PRO A 112 -3.47 6.94 -4.65
N LEU A 113 -2.96 5.73 -4.84
CA LEU A 113 -1.87 5.19 -4.03
C LEU A 113 -0.53 5.89 -4.32
N LEU A 114 -0.26 6.25 -5.57
CA LEU A 114 0.92 7.03 -5.94
C LEU A 114 0.90 8.39 -5.24
N VAL A 115 -0.23 9.10 -5.32
CA VAL A 115 -0.41 10.40 -4.67
C VAL A 115 -0.27 10.26 -3.16
N SER A 116 -0.94 9.29 -2.55
CA SER A 116 -0.87 9.05 -1.11
C SER A 116 0.56 8.72 -0.65
N ALA A 117 1.28 7.82 -1.33
CA ALA A 117 2.65 7.46 -0.97
C ALA A 117 3.60 8.66 -1.09
N THR A 118 3.52 9.42 -2.18
CA THR A 118 4.41 10.58 -2.41
C THR A 118 4.14 11.71 -1.44
N THR A 119 2.88 12.03 -1.16
CA THR A 119 2.52 13.10 -0.23
C THR A 119 2.76 12.74 1.22
N GLY A 120 2.52 11.48 1.63
CA GLY A 120 2.83 11.01 2.97
C GLY A 120 4.32 11.08 3.28
N VAL A 121 5.18 10.58 2.37
CA VAL A 121 6.63 10.67 2.55
C VAL A 121 7.13 12.11 2.47
N ALA A 122 6.56 12.93 1.56
CA ALA A 122 6.92 14.34 1.46
C ALA A 122 6.63 15.10 2.77
N TYR A 123 5.45 14.87 3.37
CA TYR A 123 5.12 15.43 4.68
C TYR A 123 6.14 15.04 5.74
N ARG A 124 6.46 13.75 5.85
CA ARG A 124 7.39 13.27 6.88
C ARG A 124 8.82 13.80 6.68
N ILE A 125 9.35 13.77 5.46
CA ILE A 125 10.69 14.30 5.17
C ILE A 125 10.76 15.81 5.44
N SER A 126 9.75 16.57 4.99
CA SER A 126 9.67 18.00 5.23
C SER A 126 9.71 18.35 6.73
N ARG A 127 8.99 17.57 7.55
CA ARG A 127 8.96 17.75 9.00
C ARG A 127 10.24 17.30 9.71
N SER A 128 10.78 16.13 9.33
CA SER A 128 11.84 15.49 10.09
C SER A 128 13.24 15.90 9.65
N TRP A 129 13.45 16.16 8.35
CA TRP A 129 14.79 16.42 7.79
C TRP A 129 14.96 17.82 7.27
N LEU A 130 13.92 18.47 6.75
CA LEU A 130 14.00 19.84 6.25
C LEU A 130 13.62 20.88 7.31
N GLY A 131 13.17 20.47 8.49
CA GLY A 131 12.81 21.36 9.59
C GLY A 131 11.61 22.28 9.32
N MET A 132 10.78 21.96 8.30
CA MET A 132 9.60 22.75 7.99
C MET A 132 8.62 22.76 9.16
N SER A 133 7.96 23.89 9.39
CA SER A 133 6.86 24.02 10.35
C SER A 133 5.66 23.15 9.92
N ARG A 134 4.74 22.88 10.86
CA ARG A 134 3.53 22.10 10.53
C ARG A 134 2.69 22.81 9.46
N SER A 135 2.57 24.13 9.52
CA SER A 135 1.82 24.92 8.56
C SER A 135 2.41 24.88 7.15
N GLU A 136 3.74 24.88 7.03
CA GLU A 136 4.41 24.79 5.72
C GLU A 136 4.27 23.39 5.09
N ALA A 137 4.33 22.35 5.89
CA ALA A 137 4.19 20.96 5.41
C ALA A 137 2.71 20.53 5.24
N ASP A 138 1.73 21.28 5.76
CA ASP A 138 0.32 20.87 5.82
C ASP A 138 -0.28 20.59 4.44
N ILE A 139 0.21 21.24 3.37
CA ILE A 139 -0.25 20.98 2.00
C ILE A 139 -0.09 19.50 1.61
N PHE A 140 1.00 18.86 2.01
CA PHE A 140 1.21 17.43 1.74
C PHE A 140 0.21 16.57 2.50
N LEU A 141 -0.10 16.94 3.74
CA LEU A 141 -1.06 16.23 4.58
C LEU A 141 -2.51 16.44 4.07
N VAL A 142 -2.85 17.65 3.62
CA VAL A 142 -4.15 17.95 3.01
C VAL A 142 -4.39 17.06 1.79
N ILE A 143 -3.37 16.86 0.95
CA ILE A 143 -3.47 16.01 -0.23
C ILE A 143 -3.50 14.53 0.18
N HIS A 144 -2.62 14.11 1.11
CA HIS A 144 -2.53 12.74 1.58
C HIS A 144 -3.86 12.23 2.17
N GLU A 145 -4.48 13.04 3.02
CA GLU A 145 -5.75 12.71 3.68
C GLU A 145 -6.99 12.99 2.81
N GLY A 146 -6.84 13.66 1.67
CA GLY A 146 -7.99 14.07 0.86
C GLY A 146 -8.84 15.19 1.47
N LYS A 147 -8.28 16.00 2.36
CA LYS A 147 -9.01 17.11 3.04
C LYS A 147 -9.60 18.14 2.07
N TYR A 148 -9.00 18.29 0.90
CA TYR A 148 -9.52 19.16 -0.17
C TYR A 148 -10.89 18.72 -0.70
N LEU A 149 -11.33 17.51 -0.42
CA LEU A 149 -12.66 17.00 -0.79
C LEU A 149 -13.76 17.43 0.20
N GLY A 150 -13.39 18.06 1.30
CA GLY A 150 -14.31 18.48 2.36
C GLY A 150 -14.69 17.36 3.34
N ALA A 151 -15.34 17.74 4.44
CA ALA A 151 -15.55 16.88 5.60
C ALA A 151 -16.36 15.60 5.32
N ILE A 152 -17.27 15.64 4.33
CA ILE A 152 -18.12 14.48 4.00
C ILE A 152 -17.35 13.48 3.13
N PHE A 153 -16.63 13.94 2.11
CA PHE A 153 -15.98 13.06 1.13
C PHE A 153 -14.58 12.59 1.56
N GLN A 154 -13.92 13.33 2.46
CA GLN A 154 -12.61 12.93 2.98
C GLN A 154 -12.58 11.50 3.56
N PRO A 155 -13.44 11.12 4.53
CA PRO A 155 -13.39 9.76 5.09
C PRO A 155 -13.77 8.69 4.07
N ILE A 156 -14.65 9.02 3.11
CA ILE A 156 -15.00 8.12 2.00
C ILE A 156 -13.78 7.88 1.11
N TYR A 157 -13.03 8.93 0.77
CA TYR A 157 -11.80 8.84 0.00
C TYR A 157 -10.75 7.97 0.70
N VAL A 158 -10.50 8.20 1.99
CA VAL A 158 -9.55 7.40 2.78
C VAL A 158 -9.99 5.94 2.85
N LEU A 159 -11.28 5.69 3.08
CA LEU A 159 -11.85 4.34 3.07
C LEU A 159 -11.66 3.66 1.71
N PHE A 160 -11.96 4.36 0.61
CA PHE A 160 -11.81 3.85 -0.74
C PHE A 160 -10.35 3.48 -1.06
N VAL A 161 -9.41 4.40 -0.83
CA VAL A 161 -7.97 4.17 -1.10
C VAL A 161 -7.43 3.06 -0.21
N GLY A 162 -7.76 3.07 1.08
CA GLY A 162 -7.30 2.07 2.04
C GLY A 162 -7.84 0.68 1.75
N LEU A 163 -9.14 0.53 1.48
CA LEU A 163 -9.74 -0.76 1.07
C LEU A 163 -9.20 -1.24 -0.26
N GLY A 164 -8.93 -0.32 -1.20
CA GLY A 164 -8.27 -0.65 -2.46
C GLY A 164 -6.89 -1.25 -2.24
N LEU A 165 -6.08 -0.66 -1.37
CA LEU A 165 -4.77 -1.19 -0.99
C LEU A 165 -4.89 -2.56 -0.32
N VAL A 166 -5.80 -2.71 0.64
CA VAL A 166 -6.09 -4.00 1.32
C VAL A 166 -6.48 -5.06 0.30
N GLY A 167 -7.39 -4.76 -0.62
CA GLY A 167 -7.81 -5.69 -1.67
C GLY A 167 -6.68 -6.11 -2.62
N ILE A 168 -5.80 -5.16 -2.99
CA ILE A 168 -4.60 -5.44 -3.79
C ILE A 168 -3.65 -6.35 -3.02
N ILE A 169 -3.42 -6.09 -1.72
CA ILE A 169 -2.56 -6.91 -0.86
C ILE A 169 -3.13 -8.33 -0.74
N ILE A 170 -4.40 -8.48 -0.39
CA ILE A 170 -5.04 -9.80 -0.24
C ILE A 170 -4.93 -10.60 -1.54
N THR A 171 -5.31 -10.00 -2.67
CA THR A 171 -5.23 -10.69 -3.96
C THR A 171 -3.78 -10.97 -4.38
N GLY A 172 -2.83 -10.12 -4.00
CA GLY A 172 -1.40 -10.29 -4.25
C GLY A 172 -0.81 -11.45 -3.43
N VAL A 173 -1.08 -11.48 -2.12
CA VAL A 173 -0.57 -12.50 -1.20
C VAL A 173 -1.05 -13.91 -1.59
N THR A 174 -2.30 -14.05 -2.02
CA THR A 174 -2.83 -15.34 -2.49
C THR A 174 -2.11 -15.89 -3.73
N MET A 175 -1.38 -15.04 -4.45
CA MET A 175 -0.55 -15.46 -5.60
C MET A 175 0.90 -15.79 -5.23
N ILE A 176 1.33 -15.45 -4.02
CA ILE A 176 2.64 -15.84 -3.51
C ILE A 176 2.54 -17.33 -3.19
N ARG A 177 3.19 -18.16 -4.00
CA ARG A 177 3.38 -19.58 -3.66
C ARG A 177 4.35 -19.65 -2.48
N TRP A 178 3.83 -19.68 -1.26
CA TRP A 178 4.54 -20.20 -0.11
C TRP A 178 4.95 -21.62 -0.50
N VAL A 179 6.25 -21.87 -0.53
CA VAL A 179 6.89 -23.11 -1.00
C VAL A 179 5.93 -24.29 -0.87
N SER A 180 5.42 -24.79 -2.00
CA SER A 180 4.65 -26.01 -2.02
C SER A 180 5.62 -27.12 -1.65
N LEU A 181 5.65 -27.51 -0.38
CA LEU A 181 6.23 -28.74 0.11
C LEU A 181 5.36 -29.90 -0.41
N LYS A 182 5.35 -30.08 -1.71
CA LYS A 182 4.93 -31.37 -2.26
C LYS A 182 6.03 -32.36 -1.87
N PRO A 183 5.72 -33.40 -1.09
CA PRO A 183 6.64 -34.50 -0.90
C PRO A 183 7.05 -34.99 -2.30
N LYS A 184 8.36 -35.13 -2.54
CA LYS A 184 8.85 -35.88 -3.71
C LYS A 184 8.20 -37.24 -3.64
N GLN A 185 7.36 -37.58 -4.60
CA GLN A 185 6.91 -38.98 -4.73
C GLN A 185 8.15 -39.84 -4.87
N PRO A 186 8.23 -40.96 -4.13
CA PRO A 186 9.32 -41.91 -4.29
C PRO A 186 9.31 -42.35 -5.75
N ILE A 187 10.48 -42.31 -6.37
CA ILE A 187 10.70 -42.89 -7.69
C ILE A 187 10.52 -44.41 -7.48
N ASN A 188 9.40 -44.94 -7.96
CA ASN A 188 9.22 -46.38 -8.06
C ASN A 188 10.30 -46.89 -9.03
N SER A 189 11.36 -47.44 -8.46
CA SER A 189 12.30 -48.25 -9.18
C SER A 189 11.67 -49.65 -9.33
N GLU A 190 10.82 -49.80 -10.31
CA GLU A 190 10.44 -51.14 -10.82
C GLU A 190 10.80 -51.18 -12.31
N ASN A 191 11.73 -52.13 -12.54
CA ASN A 191 12.23 -52.74 -13.77
C ASN A 191 13.39 -52.07 -14.45
#